data_0b6de69b6db779b9b414c167e325406f
#
_entry.id   0b6de69b6db779b9b414c167e325406f
#
_cell.length_a   1.000
_cell.length_b   1.000
_cell.length_c   1.000
_cell.angle_alpha   90.00
_cell.angle_beta   90.00
_cell.angle_gamma   90.00
#
_symmetry.space_group_name_H-M   'P 1'
#
loop_
_entity.id
_entity.type
_entity.pdbx_description
1 polymer ?
#
loop_
_entity_poly.entity_id
_entity_poly.type
_entity_poly.pdbx_seq_one_letter_code
_entity_poly.pdbx_strand_id
1 'polypeptide(L)'
;MNDAFDEALERLRGTGTEVAGGIAPNHGPMGAEALVALGRDDAVVAWADRYRRNLDAMPASNAPITTETWRESLGVIERIGDWVVFFRAQLAEAPWRAVFTEWIGRLLPATPSAGGHGLIRTAHALRALERAETPLRIEEFGVALAYWAAYYRRLPGVPRLAGSLDYGQAFGEIPFFLRGQSRPGAPREVYLRVMAAHADEFSAAVDRAAEPESVQTALSSLTEAGARLYLANASRQPLVLLHTVTVPAALRLLLPHLPEGLHKSALAYVWQNVAAVAAVYGDEKPAESEDWHTHEEPEIIERSVETDDPHALKFTEACIREYRLNHQPVYMAAAEDWASRLHRAKDWSTAERDSAGMEFR
;
A
#
# COMPACT_ATOMS: atom_id res chain seq x y z
N MET A 1 30.35 -1.17 1.15
CA MET A 1 29.75 0.17 1.04
C MET A 1 28.25 -0.04 1.13
N ASN A 2 27.57 0.69 2.01
CA ASN A 2 26.11 0.70 2.02
C ASN A 2 25.65 1.31 0.69
N ASP A 3 24.61 0.72 0.08
CA ASP A 3 23.97 1.33 -1.08
C ASP A 3 23.04 2.49 -0.63
N ALA A 4 22.48 3.24 -1.59
CA ALA A 4 21.63 4.40 -1.30
C ALA A 4 20.41 4.05 -0.44
N PHE A 5 19.88 2.83 -0.59
CA PHE A 5 18.75 2.37 0.21
C PHE A 5 19.13 2.12 1.68
N ASP A 6 20.26 1.43 1.93
CA ASP A 6 20.74 1.22 3.30
C ASP A 6 21.06 2.57 3.98
N GLU A 7 21.59 3.53 3.23
CA GLU A 7 21.83 4.88 3.74
C GLU A 7 20.50 5.59 4.09
N ALA A 8 19.46 5.45 3.28
CA ALA A 8 18.13 5.97 3.61
C ALA A 8 17.53 5.29 4.84
N LEU A 9 17.67 3.96 4.98
CA LEU A 9 17.20 3.25 6.16
C LEU A 9 17.92 3.73 7.44
N GLU A 10 19.22 4.02 7.39
CA GLU A 10 19.95 4.61 8.52
C GLU A 10 19.40 6.00 8.89
N ARG A 11 19.03 6.84 7.89
CA ARG A 11 18.35 8.14 8.11
C ARG A 11 16.99 7.99 8.80
N LEU A 12 16.23 6.96 8.41
CA LEU A 12 14.87 6.69 8.89
C LEU A 12 14.85 5.85 10.17
N ARG A 13 16.00 5.35 10.61
CA ARG A 13 16.11 4.46 11.78
C ARG A 13 15.55 5.10 13.03
N GLY A 14 14.79 4.33 13.80
CA GLY A 14 14.16 4.78 15.06
C GLY A 14 12.98 5.74 14.87
N THR A 15 12.54 6.00 13.63
CA THR A 15 11.29 6.74 13.40
C THR A 15 10.08 5.84 13.60
N GLY A 16 8.95 6.44 14.00
CA GLY A 16 7.67 5.77 14.20
C GLY A 16 7.08 5.22 12.91
N THR A 17 6.03 4.45 13.03
CA THR A 17 5.33 3.82 11.90
C THR A 17 4.26 4.71 11.28
N GLU A 18 4.06 5.91 11.81
CA GLU A 18 3.16 6.92 11.27
C GLU A 18 3.84 8.29 11.17
N VAL A 19 3.26 9.18 10.37
CA VAL A 19 3.62 10.61 10.34
C VAL A 19 3.26 11.25 11.68
N ALA A 20 3.95 12.32 12.04
CA ALA A 20 3.74 13.06 13.26
C ALA A 20 2.25 13.35 13.50
N GLY A 21 1.77 13.00 14.70
CA GLY A 21 0.36 13.12 15.08
C GLY A 21 -0.52 11.91 14.66
N GLY A 22 0.04 10.84 14.10
CA GLY A 22 -0.68 9.59 13.84
C GLY A 22 -1.76 9.69 12.74
N ILE A 23 -1.62 10.64 11.82
CA ILE A 23 -2.65 10.93 10.81
C ILE A 23 -2.53 10.07 9.53
N ALA A 24 -1.37 9.51 9.27
CA ALA A 24 -1.08 8.69 8.09
C ALA A 24 0.10 7.74 8.34
N PRO A 25 0.17 6.62 7.58
CA PRO A 25 1.32 5.71 7.63
C PRO A 25 2.65 6.39 7.30
N ASN A 26 3.74 5.98 7.97
CA ASN A 26 5.09 6.33 7.56
C ASN A 26 5.45 5.61 6.26
N HIS A 27 5.61 6.36 5.19
CA HIS A 27 5.96 5.86 3.86
C HIS A 27 7.46 5.90 3.56
N GLY A 28 8.29 6.37 4.50
CA GLY A 28 9.73 6.60 4.29
C GLY A 28 10.44 5.40 3.66
N PRO A 29 10.46 4.22 4.31
CA PRO A 29 11.13 3.05 3.75
C PRO A 29 10.56 2.60 2.40
N MET A 30 9.23 2.67 2.23
CA MET A 30 8.58 2.27 0.98
C MET A 30 8.88 3.23 -0.18
N GLY A 31 8.91 4.55 0.08
CA GLY A 31 9.24 5.57 -0.91
C GLY A 31 10.72 5.50 -1.34
N ALA A 32 11.63 5.31 -0.38
CA ALA A 32 13.04 5.10 -0.64
C ALA A 32 13.28 3.85 -1.51
N GLU A 33 12.61 2.75 -1.19
CA GLU A 33 12.70 1.50 -1.95
C GLU A 33 12.09 1.63 -3.35
N ALA A 34 10.98 2.36 -3.48
CA ALA A 34 10.36 2.65 -4.78
C ALA A 34 11.30 3.49 -5.68
N LEU A 35 12.01 4.49 -5.13
CA LEU A 35 13.02 5.25 -5.87
C LEU A 35 14.12 4.35 -6.43
N VAL A 36 14.65 3.43 -5.61
CA VAL A 36 15.64 2.43 -6.08
C VAL A 36 15.06 1.56 -7.19
N ALA A 37 13.80 1.11 -7.05
CA ALA A 37 13.14 0.29 -8.06
C ALA A 37 12.88 1.04 -9.38
N LEU A 38 12.72 2.36 -9.32
CA LEU A 38 12.59 3.24 -10.48
C LEU A 38 13.96 3.65 -11.09
N GLY A 39 15.08 3.16 -10.53
CA GLY A 39 16.42 3.51 -10.99
C GLY A 39 16.88 4.93 -10.61
N ARG A 40 16.30 5.49 -9.53
CA ARG A 40 16.58 6.84 -9.05
C ARG A 40 17.35 6.82 -7.73
N ASP A 41 18.42 6.01 -7.67
CA ASP A 41 19.33 5.92 -6.51
C ASP A 41 19.92 7.28 -6.13
N ASP A 42 20.11 8.17 -7.11
CA ASP A 42 20.57 9.55 -6.95
C ASP A 42 19.67 10.39 -6.04
N ALA A 43 18.37 10.13 -6.02
CA ALA A 43 17.39 10.89 -5.27
C ALA A 43 17.13 10.34 -3.85
N VAL A 44 17.45 9.07 -3.58
CA VAL A 44 16.99 8.31 -2.39
C VAL A 44 17.37 8.99 -1.08
N VAL A 45 18.66 9.31 -0.88
CA VAL A 45 19.15 9.82 0.41
C VAL A 45 18.62 11.21 0.70
N ALA A 46 18.65 12.09 -0.29
CA ALA A 46 18.14 13.46 -0.13
C ALA A 46 16.63 13.48 0.12
N TRP A 47 15.88 12.57 -0.53
CA TRP A 47 14.46 12.41 -0.30
C TRP A 47 14.18 11.89 1.12
N ALA A 48 14.89 10.87 1.60
CA ALA A 48 14.74 10.34 2.94
C ALA A 48 15.05 11.38 4.02
N ASP A 49 16.06 12.22 3.84
CA ASP A 49 16.40 13.33 4.76
C ASP A 49 15.30 14.39 4.85
N ARG A 50 14.62 14.68 3.74
CA ARG A 50 13.45 15.60 3.76
C ARG A 50 12.25 14.93 4.45
N TYR A 51 11.94 13.70 4.07
CA TYR A 51 10.76 12.98 4.55
C TYR A 51 10.79 12.73 6.06
N ARG A 52 11.96 12.36 6.63
CA ARG A 52 12.10 12.07 8.06
C ARG A 52 11.70 13.22 8.99
N ARG A 53 11.73 14.46 8.50
CA ARG A 53 11.37 15.65 9.29
C ARG A 53 9.89 15.65 9.73
N ASN A 54 9.07 14.84 9.07
CA ASN A 54 7.65 14.70 9.34
C ASN A 54 7.35 13.51 10.26
N LEU A 55 8.36 12.86 10.82
CA LEU A 55 8.21 11.62 11.59
C LEU A 55 8.56 11.83 13.06
N ASP A 56 7.73 11.27 13.94
CA ASP A 56 8.05 11.13 15.35
C ASP A 56 9.00 9.94 15.60
N ALA A 57 9.55 9.86 16.81
CA ALA A 57 10.34 8.70 17.23
C ALA A 57 9.44 7.45 17.39
N MET A 58 10.03 6.27 17.18
CA MET A 58 9.38 5.01 17.47
C MET A 58 9.00 4.95 18.97
N PRO A 59 7.75 4.65 19.32
CA PRO A 59 7.35 4.45 20.72
C PRO A 59 8.20 3.36 21.39
N ALA A 60 8.58 3.61 22.65
CA ALA A 60 9.30 2.61 23.44
C ALA A 60 8.44 1.36 23.70
N SER A 61 9.09 0.21 23.87
CA SER A 61 8.43 -0.99 24.37
C SER A 61 8.11 -0.82 25.86
N ASN A 62 6.88 -1.16 26.23
CA ASN A 62 6.39 -1.06 27.61
C ASN A 62 6.14 -2.43 28.25
N ALA A 63 5.80 -3.45 27.44
CA ALA A 63 5.49 -4.80 27.93
C ALA A 63 5.88 -5.84 26.88
N PRO A 64 6.63 -6.91 27.25
CA PRO A 64 7.02 -7.95 26.33
C PRO A 64 5.81 -8.64 25.67
N ILE A 65 5.89 -8.86 24.36
CA ILE A 65 5.04 -9.82 23.65
C ILE A 65 5.79 -11.15 23.61
N THR A 66 5.08 -12.23 23.90
CA THR A 66 5.65 -13.59 23.88
C THR A 66 4.93 -14.47 22.87
N THR A 67 5.46 -15.68 22.64
CA THR A 67 4.84 -16.69 21.78
C THR A 67 3.47 -17.15 22.30
N GLU A 68 3.15 -16.93 23.57
CA GLU A 68 1.86 -17.25 24.19
C GLU A 68 0.87 -16.08 24.10
N THR A 69 1.36 -14.82 24.20
CA THR A 69 0.50 -13.63 24.38
C THR A 69 0.29 -12.79 23.12
N TRP A 70 0.95 -13.10 22.01
CA TRP A 70 0.91 -12.29 20.80
C TRP A 70 -0.52 -12.09 20.25
N ARG A 71 -1.41 -13.09 20.42
CA ARG A 71 -2.80 -12.98 19.90
C ARG A 71 -3.59 -11.84 20.53
N GLU A 72 -3.40 -11.61 21.82
CA GLU A 72 -4.04 -10.55 22.58
C GLU A 72 -3.51 -9.16 22.21
N SER A 73 -2.31 -9.11 21.63
CA SER A 73 -1.63 -7.88 21.21
C SER A 73 -1.96 -7.47 19.77
N LEU A 74 -2.59 -8.36 18.97
CA LEU A 74 -2.97 -8.04 17.59
C LEU A 74 -3.97 -6.90 17.55
N GLY A 75 -3.68 -5.91 16.72
CA GLY A 75 -4.55 -4.76 16.49
C GLY A 75 -4.57 -3.73 17.63
N VAL A 76 -3.65 -3.82 18.57
CA VAL A 76 -3.43 -2.83 19.64
C VAL A 76 -2.28 -1.92 19.21
N ILE A 77 -2.63 -0.75 18.64
CA ILE A 77 -1.70 0.21 18.02
C ILE A 77 -0.64 0.70 19.01
N GLU A 78 -1.04 0.94 20.25
CA GLU A 78 -0.19 1.42 21.33
C GLU A 78 0.95 0.44 21.66
N ARG A 79 0.84 -0.81 21.21
CA ARG A 79 1.85 -1.85 21.37
C ARG A 79 2.85 -1.96 20.23
N ILE A 80 2.91 -0.98 19.35
CA ILE A 80 3.83 -0.99 18.19
C ILE A 80 5.30 -1.17 18.64
N GLY A 81 5.75 -0.49 19.68
CA GLY A 81 7.10 -0.65 20.22
C GLY A 81 7.37 -2.06 20.75
N ASP A 82 6.38 -2.70 21.37
CA ASP A 82 6.48 -4.10 21.84
C ASP A 82 6.59 -5.07 20.67
N TRP A 83 5.80 -4.86 19.61
CA TRP A 83 5.87 -5.67 18.38
C TRP A 83 7.22 -5.54 17.68
N VAL A 84 7.81 -4.34 17.64
CA VAL A 84 9.15 -4.13 17.07
C VAL A 84 10.20 -4.93 17.85
N VAL A 85 10.15 -4.92 19.18
CA VAL A 85 11.05 -5.73 20.02
C VAL A 85 10.82 -7.22 19.79
N PHE A 86 9.56 -7.65 19.71
CA PHE A 86 9.21 -9.05 19.45
C PHE A 86 9.79 -9.56 18.12
N PHE A 87 9.55 -8.86 17.01
CA PHE A 87 10.06 -9.28 15.71
C PHE A 87 11.59 -9.18 15.61
N ARG A 88 12.19 -8.20 16.27
CA ARG A 88 13.66 -8.14 16.36
C ARG A 88 14.24 -9.39 17.04
N ALA A 89 13.63 -9.88 18.11
CA ALA A 89 14.04 -11.11 18.78
C ALA A 89 13.85 -12.33 17.85
N GLN A 90 12.70 -12.46 17.17
CA GLN A 90 12.46 -13.56 16.22
C GLN A 90 13.50 -13.59 15.09
N LEU A 91 13.85 -12.42 14.55
CA LEU A 91 14.82 -12.27 13.46
C LEU A 91 16.27 -12.45 13.91
N ALA A 92 16.55 -12.33 15.20
CA ALA A 92 17.86 -12.69 15.77
C ALA A 92 18.02 -14.20 15.95
N GLU A 93 16.92 -14.93 16.13
CA GLU A 93 16.90 -16.38 16.38
C GLU A 93 16.75 -17.22 15.10
N ALA A 94 16.10 -16.67 14.06
CA ALA A 94 15.80 -17.39 12.83
C ALA A 94 15.99 -16.53 11.57
N PRO A 95 16.32 -17.15 10.42
CA PRO A 95 16.36 -16.44 9.13
C PRO A 95 15.03 -15.77 8.83
N TRP A 96 15.07 -14.59 8.19
CA TRP A 96 13.88 -13.80 7.87
C TRP A 96 12.82 -14.58 7.06
N ARG A 97 13.24 -15.50 6.19
CA ARG A 97 12.32 -16.37 5.44
C ARG A 97 11.50 -17.29 6.34
N ALA A 98 12.09 -17.81 7.39
CA ALA A 98 11.38 -18.65 8.36
C ALA A 98 10.38 -17.83 9.17
N VAL A 99 10.78 -16.64 9.65
CA VAL A 99 9.90 -15.71 10.37
C VAL A 99 8.75 -15.27 9.47
N PHE A 100 9.01 -14.93 8.20
CA PHE A 100 7.96 -14.59 7.24
C PHE A 100 6.96 -15.74 7.05
N THR A 101 7.44 -16.94 6.78
CA THR A 101 6.59 -18.13 6.56
C THR A 101 5.71 -18.42 7.78
N GLU A 102 6.24 -18.25 8.98
CA GLU A 102 5.48 -18.44 10.21
C GLU A 102 4.37 -17.41 10.39
N TRP A 103 4.65 -16.13 10.04
CA TRP A 103 3.74 -15.02 10.35
C TRP A 103 2.78 -14.68 9.24
N ILE A 104 3.13 -14.93 7.98
CA ILE A 104 2.32 -14.43 6.87
C ILE A 104 0.89 -14.98 6.87
N GLY A 105 0.70 -16.28 7.13
CA GLY A 105 -0.64 -16.86 7.21
C GLY A 105 -1.50 -16.28 8.34
N ARG A 106 -0.87 -15.77 9.40
CA ARG A 106 -1.56 -15.07 10.52
C ARG A 106 -1.95 -13.65 10.15
N LEU A 107 -1.15 -12.97 9.32
CA LEU A 107 -1.32 -11.55 8.95
C LEU A 107 -2.20 -11.33 7.70
N LEU A 108 -2.21 -12.27 6.75
CA LEU A 108 -3.00 -12.15 5.50
C LEU A 108 -4.48 -11.79 5.72
N PRO A 109 -5.21 -12.38 6.70
CA PRO A 109 -6.60 -11.98 6.94
C PRO A 109 -6.78 -10.50 7.31
N ALA A 110 -5.69 -9.85 7.72
CA ALA A 110 -5.64 -8.44 8.06
C ALA A 110 -5.00 -7.59 6.95
N THR A 111 -5.13 -7.97 5.69
CA THR A 111 -4.74 -7.13 4.53
C THR A 111 -5.28 -5.70 4.62
N PRO A 112 -6.50 -5.44 5.14
CA PRO A 112 -7.02 -4.08 5.30
C PRO A 112 -6.32 -3.21 6.34
N SER A 113 -5.38 -3.79 7.10
CA SER A 113 -4.66 -3.05 8.16
C SER A 113 -4.01 -1.80 7.62
N ALA A 114 -4.27 -0.66 8.27
CA ALA A 114 -3.78 0.64 7.84
C ALA A 114 -4.02 0.93 6.33
N GLY A 115 -5.18 0.54 5.79
CA GLY A 115 -5.50 0.72 4.36
C GLY A 115 -4.64 -0.12 3.40
N GLY A 116 -4.16 -1.27 3.84
CA GLY A 116 -3.28 -2.16 3.07
C GLY A 116 -1.78 -1.93 3.29
N HIS A 117 -1.40 -0.92 4.07
CA HIS A 117 0.02 -0.55 4.24
C HIS A 117 0.84 -1.61 4.99
N GLY A 118 0.24 -2.46 5.82
CA GLY A 118 0.94 -3.60 6.43
C GLY A 118 1.52 -4.53 5.36
N LEU A 119 0.69 -4.90 4.38
CA LEU A 119 1.09 -5.71 3.23
C LEU A 119 2.08 -4.97 2.33
N ILE A 120 1.79 -3.71 1.96
CA ILE A 120 2.65 -2.92 1.06
C ILE A 120 4.04 -2.75 1.66
N ARG A 121 4.17 -2.35 2.94
CA ARG A 121 5.46 -2.14 3.59
C ARG A 121 6.26 -3.43 3.67
N THR A 122 5.61 -4.55 4.02
CA THR A 122 6.25 -5.86 4.04
C THR A 122 6.76 -6.27 2.66
N ALA A 123 6.00 -6.00 1.60
CA ALA A 123 6.38 -6.31 0.23
C ALA A 123 7.63 -5.53 -0.24
N HIS A 124 7.68 -4.23 0.03
CA HIS A 124 8.86 -3.41 -0.25
C HIS A 124 10.10 -3.88 0.54
N ALA A 125 9.93 -4.21 1.83
CA ALA A 125 11.00 -4.74 2.66
C ALA A 125 11.55 -6.09 2.15
N LEU A 126 10.67 -6.99 1.69
CA LEU A 126 11.08 -8.27 1.10
C LEU A 126 11.84 -8.08 -0.20
N ARG A 127 11.38 -7.21 -1.11
CA ARG A 127 12.10 -6.90 -2.36
C ARG A 127 13.48 -6.31 -2.08
N ALA A 128 13.60 -5.49 -1.04
CA ALA A 128 14.89 -4.97 -0.61
C ALA A 128 15.82 -6.08 -0.07
N LEU A 129 15.29 -7.02 0.72
CA LEU A 129 16.05 -8.18 1.22
C LEU A 129 16.51 -9.12 0.10
N GLU A 130 15.72 -9.28 -0.97
CA GLU A 130 16.15 -10.05 -2.15
C GLU A 130 17.36 -9.45 -2.85
N ARG A 131 17.47 -8.13 -2.87
CA ARG A 131 18.65 -7.45 -3.47
C ARG A 131 19.90 -7.63 -2.62
N ALA A 132 19.78 -7.48 -1.30
CA ALA A 132 20.86 -7.71 -0.35
C ALA A 132 20.30 -7.93 1.07
N GLU A 133 20.83 -8.91 1.78
CA GLU A 133 20.52 -9.12 3.19
C GLU A 133 21.50 -8.32 4.06
N THR A 134 21.07 -7.12 4.49
CA THR A 134 21.81 -6.28 5.41
C THR A 134 21.09 -6.18 6.77
N PRO A 135 21.79 -5.85 7.85
CA PRO A 135 21.14 -5.66 9.16
C PRO A 135 20.05 -4.60 9.14
N LEU A 136 20.21 -3.52 8.36
CA LEU A 136 19.21 -2.45 8.24
C LEU A 136 17.94 -2.94 7.54
N ARG A 137 18.06 -3.74 6.48
CA ARG A 137 16.92 -4.31 5.75
C ARG A 137 16.19 -5.38 6.57
N ILE A 138 16.92 -6.17 7.36
CA ILE A 138 16.32 -7.11 8.32
C ILE A 138 15.57 -6.35 9.41
N GLU A 139 16.13 -5.25 9.93
CA GLU A 139 15.47 -4.40 10.91
C GLU A 139 14.17 -3.80 10.34
N GLU A 140 14.22 -3.23 9.12
CA GLU A 140 13.02 -2.67 8.46
C GLU A 140 11.95 -3.74 8.20
N PHE A 141 12.35 -4.94 7.79
CA PHE A 141 11.41 -6.05 7.64
C PHE A 141 10.71 -6.40 8.96
N GLY A 142 11.43 -6.42 10.07
CA GLY A 142 10.87 -6.59 11.41
C GLY A 142 9.87 -5.49 11.78
N VAL A 143 10.18 -4.24 11.45
CA VAL A 143 9.28 -3.09 11.65
C VAL A 143 8.03 -3.22 10.76
N ALA A 144 8.16 -3.69 9.52
CA ALA A 144 7.03 -3.90 8.62
C ALA A 144 6.04 -4.96 9.16
N LEU A 145 6.55 -6.08 9.67
CA LEU A 145 5.71 -7.10 10.32
C LEU A 145 5.06 -6.57 11.61
N ALA A 146 5.82 -5.83 12.42
CA ALA A 146 5.33 -5.19 13.64
C ALA A 146 4.18 -4.23 13.34
N TYR A 147 4.34 -3.42 12.28
CA TYR A 147 3.30 -2.51 11.82
C TYR A 147 2.03 -3.25 11.40
N TRP A 148 2.15 -4.33 10.62
CA TRP A 148 1.00 -5.12 10.21
C TRP A 148 0.28 -5.75 11.41
N ALA A 149 1.03 -6.29 12.38
CA ALA A 149 0.48 -6.88 13.60
C ALA A 149 -0.20 -5.85 14.53
N ALA A 150 0.44 -4.71 14.78
CA ALA A 150 -0.09 -3.65 15.64
C ALA A 150 -1.38 -3.01 15.06
N TYR A 151 -1.46 -2.92 13.74
CA TYR A 151 -2.63 -2.35 13.03
C TYR A 151 -3.62 -3.42 12.57
N TYR A 152 -3.48 -4.65 13.00
CA TYR A 152 -4.31 -5.79 12.59
C TYR A 152 -5.80 -5.47 12.60
N ARG A 153 -6.44 -5.55 11.46
CA ARG A 153 -7.90 -5.37 11.28
C ARG A 153 -8.37 -6.28 10.16
N ARG A 154 -9.53 -6.88 10.36
CA ARG A 154 -10.19 -7.74 9.36
C ARG A 154 -11.44 -7.07 8.83
N LEU A 155 -11.78 -7.34 7.59
CA LEU A 155 -13.09 -7.04 7.02
C LEU A 155 -14.11 -8.10 7.43
N PRO A 156 -15.42 -7.80 7.35
CA PRO A 156 -16.48 -8.78 7.53
C PRO A 156 -16.36 -9.93 6.53
N GLY A 157 -16.66 -11.13 6.98
CA GLY A 157 -16.63 -12.35 6.17
C GLY A 157 -15.23 -12.89 5.91
N VAL A 158 -15.18 -14.07 5.29
CA VAL A 158 -13.98 -14.69 4.75
C VAL A 158 -14.23 -14.88 3.25
N PRO A 159 -13.43 -14.26 2.38
CA PRO A 159 -13.63 -14.33 0.93
C PRO A 159 -13.41 -15.77 0.44
N ARG A 160 -14.36 -16.32 -0.31
CA ARG A 160 -14.36 -17.72 -0.76
C ARG A 160 -14.03 -17.89 -2.23
N LEU A 161 -14.12 -16.81 -3.03
CA LEU A 161 -13.96 -16.84 -4.49
C LEU A 161 -14.82 -17.93 -5.16
N ALA A 162 -16.09 -18.03 -4.74
CA ALA A 162 -17.00 -19.12 -5.11
C ALA A 162 -17.84 -18.81 -6.35
N GLY A 163 -17.66 -17.64 -6.96
CA GLY A 163 -18.42 -17.17 -8.12
C GLY A 163 -17.85 -17.63 -9.47
N SER A 164 -18.24 -16.91 -10.53
CA SER A 164 -17.85 -17.21 -11.89
C SER A 164 -17.29 -16.00 -12.66
N LEU A 165 -17.18 -14.82 -12.00
CA LEU A 165 -16.72 -13.60 -12.63
C LEU A 165 -15.20 -13.49 -12.54
N ASP A 166 -14.55 -13.06 -13.60
CA ASP A 166 -13.18 -12.57 -13.50
C ASP A 166 -13.12 -11.27 -12.68
N TYR A 167 -11.90 -10.83 -12.29
CA TYR A 167 -11.77 -9.69 -11.38
C TYR A 167 -12.20 -8.36 -12.02
N GLY A 168 -12.04 -8.19 -13.33
CA GLY A 168 -12.53 -7.01 -14.04
C GLY A 168 -14.06 -6.92 -13.99
N GLN A 169 -14.74 -8.03 -14.30
CA GLN A 169 -16.19 -8.15 -14.18
C GLN A 169 -16.67 -8.00 -12.75
N ALA A 170 -16.00 -8.66 -11.80
CA ALA A 170 -16.35 -8.61 -10.39
C ALA A 170 -16.27 -7.18 -9.82
N PHE A 171 -15.28 -6.39 -10.23
CA PHE A 171 -15.21 -4.96 -9.88
C PHE A 171 -16.40 -4.16 -10.39
N GLY A 172 -16.86 -4.45 -11.62
CA GLY A 172 -18.07 -3.86 -12.18
C GLY A 172 -19.33 -4.13 -11.36
N GLU A 173 -19.34 -5.20 -10.57
CA GLU A 173 -20.48 -5.63 -9.77
C GLU A 173 -20.41 -5.18 -8.29
N ILE A 174 -19.29 -4.60 -7.84
CA ILE A 174 -19.17 -4.07 -6.47
C ILE A 174 -20.18 -2.92 -6.26
N PRO A 175 -21.03 -2.96 -5.22
CA PRO A 175 -21.93 -1.87 -4.89
C PRO A 175 -21.15 -0.66 -4.34
N PHE A 176 -21.52 0.55 -4.75
CA PHE A 176 -20.96 1.79 -4.22
C PHE A 176 -21.85 2.34 -3.11
N PHE A 177 -21.57 1.98 -1.87
CA PHE A 177 -22.44 2.27 -0.71
C PHE A 177 -22.60 3.78 -0.41
N LEU A 178 -21.61 4.59 -0.78
CA LEU A 178 -21.64 6.04 -0.54
C LEU A 178 -21.65 6.84 -1.85
N ARG A 179 -22.18 6.27 -2.93
CA ARG A 179 -22.20 6.95 -4.24
C ARG A 179 -22.87 8.32 -4.14
N GLY A 180 -22.17 9.37 -4.59
CA GLY A 180 -22.67 10.74 -4.55
C GLY A 180 -22.81 11.37 -3.18
N GLN A 181 -22.43 10.66 -2.12
CA GLN A 181 -22.53 11.13 -0.72
C GLN A 181 -21.19 11.69 -0.23
N SER A 182 -21.25 12.58 0.78
CA SER A 182 -20.07 13.01 1.50
C SER A 182 -19.56 11.89 2.42
N ARG A 183 -18.24 11.88 2.67
CA ARG A 183 -17.55 10.87 3.48
C ARG A 183 -16.88 11.55 4.68
N PRO A 184 -17.66 12.08 5.65
CA PRO A 184 -17.11 12.80 6.78
C PRO A 184 -16.34 11.86 7.72
N GLY A 185 -15.23 12.35 8.24
CA GLY A 185 -14.33 11.62 9.15
C GLY A 185 -13.06 11.13 8.45
N ALA A 186 -12.14 10.57 9.25
CA ALA A 186 -10.92 9.98 8.74
C ALA A 186 -11.24 8.81 7.80
N PRO A 187 -10.53 8.63 6.68
CA PRO A 187 -10.80 7.56 5.71
C PRO A 187 -10.94 6.19 6.35
N ARG A 188 -10.08 5.86 7.31
CA ARG A 188 -10.12 4.59 8.04
C ARG A 188 -11.44 4.38 8.79
N GLU A 189 -11.97 5.40 9.43
CA GLU A 189 -13.22 5.30 10.22
C GLU A 189 -14.43 5.14 9.31
N VAL A 190 -14.47 5.91 8.22
CA VAL A 190 -15.52 5.80 7.20
C VAL A 190 -15.55 4.38 6.63
N TYR A 191 -14.40 3.88 6.24
CA TYR A 191 -14.23 2.54 5.69
C TYR A 191 -14.76 1.44 6.62
N LEU A 192 -14.31 1.43 7.88
CA LEU A 192 -14.73 0.38 8.84
C LEU A 192 -16.22 0.47 9.17
N ARG A 193 -16.76 1.68 9.32
CA ARG A 193 -18.18 1.89 9.62
C ARG A 193 -19.07 1.40 8.48
N VAL A 194 -18.73 1.76 7.24
CA VAL A 194 -19.50 1.36 6.06
C VAL A 194 -19.47 -0.16 5.87
N MET A 195 -18.28 -0.76 6.00
CA MET A 195 -18.15 -2.22 5.88
C MET A 195 -18.93 -2.99 6.96
N ALA A 196 -18.97 -2.47 8.18
CA ALA A 196 -19.77 -3.08 9.24
C ALA A 196 -21.29 -2.97 8.98
N ALA A 197 -21.73 -1.83 8.42
CA ALA A 197 -23.16 -1.60 8.11
C ALA A 197 -23.67 -2.43 6.93
N HIS A 198 -22.80 -2.83 6.00
CA HIS A 198 -23.14 -3.52 4.76
C HIS A 198 -22.48 -4.91 4.64
N ALA A 199 -22.19 -5.56 5.77
CA ALA A 199 -21.34 -6.76 5.83
C ALA A 199 -21.83 -7.91 4.93
N ASP A 200 -23.13 -8.22 4.94
CA ASP A 200 -23.69 -9.33 4.17
C ASP A 200 -23.71 -9.03 2.66
N GLU A 201 -24.15 -7.85 2.27
CA GLU A 201 -24.20 -7.41 0.88
C GLU A 201 -22.78 -7.34 0.29
N PHE A 202 -21.83 -6.80 1.04
CA PHE A 202 -20.42 -6.73 0.65
C PHE A 202 -19.83 -8.14 0.49
N SER A 203 -20.03 -9.04 1.46
CA SER A 203 -19.50 -10.39 1.40
C SER A 203 -20.07 -11.16 0.19
N ALA A 204 -21.36 -11.01 -0.10
CA ALA A 204 -21.98 -11.62 -1.27
C ALA A 204 -21.40 -11.08 -2.60
N ALA A 205 -21.11 -9.78 -2.67
CA ALA A 205 -20.49 -9.18 -3.85
C ALA A 205 -19.04 -9.66 -4.05
N VAL A 206 -18.24 -9.76 -2.99
CA VAL A 206 -16.87 -10.29 -3.03
C VAL A 206 -16.84 -11.74 -3.51
N ASP A 207 -17.76 -12.57 -3.05
CA ASP A 207 -17.82 -14.00 -3.40
C ASP A 207 -18.31 -14.27 -4.84
N ARG A 208 -18.65 -13.23 -5.63
CA ARG A 208 -18.96 -13.38 -7.06
C ARG A 208 -17.73 -13.59 -7.93
N ALA A 209 -16.54 -13.21 -7.46
CA ALA A 209 -15.28 -13.50 -8.14
C ALA A 209 -15.00 -15.01 -8.16
N ALA A 210 -14.48 -15.49 -9.28
CA ALA A 210 -14.09 -16.88 -9.44
C ALA A 210 -12.74 -17.18 -8.76
N GLU A 211 -12.57 -18.42 -8.32
CA GLU A 211 -11.25 -18.91 -7.98
C GLU A 211 -10.39 -18.96 -9.24
N PRO A 212 -9.21 -18.30 -9.28
CA PRO A 212 -8.42 -18.23 -10.49
C PRO A 212 -7.62 -19.51 -10.75
N GLU A 213 -7.43 -19.85 -12.02
CA GLU A 213 -6.46 -20.86 -12.43
C GLU A 213 -5.01 -20.41 -12.18
N SER A 214 -4.73 -19.12 -12.42
CA SER A 214 -3.44 -18.49 -12.22
C SER A 214 -3.57 -17.23 -11.37
N VAL A 215 -2.93 -17.21 -10.19
CA VAL A 215 -2.87 -16.04 -9.33
C VAL A 215 -2.15 -14.86 -10.00
N GLN A 216 -1.13 -15.13 -10.81
CA GLN A 216 -0.40 -14.09 -11.55
C GLN A 216 -1.28 -13.39 -12.58
N THR A 217 -2.06 -14.15 -13.36
CA THR A 217 -3.00 -13.58 -14.34
C THR A 217 -4.12 -12.82 -13.63
N ALA A 218 -4.64 -13.37 -12.55
CA ALA A 218 -5.66 -12.72 -11.75
C ALA A 218 -5.19 -11.37 -11.16
N LEU A 219 -3.94 -11.29 -10.71
CA LEU A 219 -3.35 -10.02 -10.25
C LEU A 219 -3.26 -8.99 -11.38
N SER A 220 -2.91 -9.40 -12.61
CA SER A 220 -2.90 -8.48 -13.75
C SER A 220 -4.30 -7.94 -14.05
N SER A 221 -5.32 -8.80 -14.07
CA SER A 221 -6.72 -8.37 -14.23
C SER A 221 -7.17 -7.43 -13.10
N LEU A 222 -6.79 -7.75 -11.86
CA LEU A 222 -7.17 -6.96 -10.68
C LEU A 222 -6.49 -5.59 -10.65
N THR A 223 -5.19 -5.51 -10.95
CA THR A 223 -4.45 -4.24 -10.99
C THR A 223 -4.92 -3.36 -12.14
N GLU A 224 -5.21 -3.94 -13.31
CA GLU A 224 -5.77 -3.21 -14.45
C GLU A 224 -7.13 -2.61 -14.12
N ALA A 225 -8.06 -3.42 -13.59
CA ALA A 225 -9.37 -2.94 -13.19
C ALA A 225 -9.28 -1.87 -12.09
N GLY A 226 -8.32 -2.01 -11.17
CA GLY A 226 -8.01 -1.00 -10.16
C GLY A 226 -7.53 0.32 -10.75
N ALA A 227 -6.66 0.30 -11.77
CA ALA A 227 -6.19 1.49 -12.47
C ALA A 227 -7.33 2.19 -13.23
N ARG A 228 -8.20 1.41 -13.88
CA ARG A 228 -9.41 1.93 -14.55
C ARG A 228 -10.40 2.57 -13.55
N LEU A 229 -10.60 1.94 -12.40
CA LEU A 229 -11.42 2.50 -11.32
C LEU A 229 -10.82 3.80 -10.77
N TYR A 230 -9.50 3.82 -10.56
CA TYR A 230 -8.79 5.00 -10.12
C TYR A 230 -9.05 6.17 -11.08
N LEU A 231 -8.81 6.01 -12.38
CA LEU A 231 -8.98 7.07 -13.38
C LEU A 231 -10.42 7.57 -13.46
N ALA A 232 -11.41 6.67 -13.44
CA ALA A 232 -12.82 7.03 -13.44
C ALA A 232 -13.24 7.91 -12.24
N ASN A 233 -12.53 7.78 -11.11
CA ASN A 233 -12.87 8.42 -9.83
C ASN A 233 -11.81 9.42 -9.32
N ALA A 234 -10.77 9.68 -10.09
CA ALA A 234 -9.61 10.47 -9.67
C ALA A 234 -9.94 11.94 -9.31
N SER A 235 -11.07 12.47 -9.73
CA SER A 235 -11.53 13.82 -9.37
C SER A 235 -12.04 13.94 -7.93
N ARG A 236 -12.30 12.81 -7.24
CA ARG A 236 -12.95 12.81 -5.91
C ARG A 236 -12.07 12.27 -4.79
N GLN A 237 -11.56 11.04 -4.91
CA GLN A 237 -10.82 10.35 -3.84
C GLN A 237 -9.54 9.65 -4.36
N PRO A 238 -8.68 10.34 -5.13
CA PRO A 238 -7.56 9.71 -5.80
C PRO A 238 -6.58 9.05 -4.82
N LEU A 239 -6.27 9.71 -3.69
CA LEU A 239 -5.34 9.21 -2.68
C LEU A 239 -5.74 7.86 -2.08
N VAL A 240 -7.04 7.62 -1.92
CA VAL A 240 -7.51 6.32 -1.38
C VAL A 240 -7.58 5.28 -2.50
N LEU A 241 -8.06 5.68 -3.68
CA LEU A 241 -8.29 4.77 -4.81
C LEU A 241 -7.00 4.25 -5.45
N LEU A 242 -5.86 4.97 -5.38
CA LEU A 242 -4.58 4.42 -5.86
C LEU A 242 -4.20 3.09 -5.16
N HIS A 243 -4.76 2.81 -3.98
CA HIS A 243 -4.51 1.55 -3.27
C HIS A 243 -5.21 0.35 -3.93
N THR A 244 -6.15 0.57 -4.84
CA THR A 244 -6.71 -0.52 -5.67
C THR A 244 -5.69 -1.10 -6.66
N VAL A 245 -4.60 -0.38 -6.91
CA VAL A 245 -3.45 -0.86 -7.68
C VAL A 245 -2.30 -1.27 -6.78
N THR A 246 -1.89 -0.42 -5.82
CA THR A 246 -0.67 -0.66 -5.04
C THR A 246 -0.77 -1.88 -4.12
N VAL A 247 -1.95 -2.20 -3.59
CA VAL A 247 -2.13 -3.39 -2.73
C VAL A 247 -1.98 -4.70 -3.52
N PRO A 248 -2.69 -4.95 -4.65
CA PRO A 248 -2.48 -6.17 -5.42
C PRO A 248 -1.10 -6.23 -6.08
N ALA A 249 -0.54 -5.10 -6.52
CA ALA A 249 0.83 -5.02 -7.02
C ALA A 249 1.86 -5.39 -5.93
N ALA A 250 1.62 -5.05 -4.66
CA ALA A 250 2.45 -5.47 -3.54
C ALA A 250 2.33 -6.99 -3.27
N LEU A 251 1.14 -7.59 -3.41
CA LEU A 251 1.01 -9.05 -3.30
C LEU A 251 1.89 -9.78 -4.32
N ARG A 252 2.03 -9.25 -5.54
CA ARG A 252 2.90 -9.84 -6.55
C ARG A 252 4.35 -9.95 -6.08
N LEU A 253 4.83 -8.99 -5.29
CA LEU A 253 6.17 -9.04 -4.68
C LEU A 253 6.27 -10.07 -3.55
N LEU A 254 5.17 -10.37 -2.87
CA LEU A 254 5.13 -11.37 -1.81
C LEU A 254 5.07 -12.81 -2.33
N LEU A 255 4.43 -13.04 -3.49
CA LEU A 255 4.14 -14.38 -4.01
C LEU A 255 5.35 -15.33 -4.06
N PRO A 256 6.56 -14.90 -4.48
CA PRO A 256 7.73 -15.78 -4.51
C PRO A 256 8.15 -16.32 -3.14
N HIS A 257 7.74 -15.66 -2.06
CA HIS A 257 8.09 -16.00 -0.68
C HIS A 257 6.94 -16.70 0.07
N LEU A 258 5.72 -16.62 -0.48
CA LEU A 258 4.56 -17.26 0.13
C LEU A 258 4.59 -18.78 -0.09
N PRO A 259 4.25 -19.58 0.93
CA PRO A 259 3.89 -20.98 0.69
C PRO A 259 2.81 -21.08 -0.37
N GLU A 260 2.97 -22.00 -1.34
CA GLU A 260 2.06 -22.15 -2.48
C GLU A 260 0.60 -22.30 -2.05
N GLY A 261 0.35 -23.05 -0.96
CA GLY A 261 -0.99 -23.25 -0.40
C GLY A 261 -1.66 -21.96 0.10
N LEU A 262 -0.91 -20.85 0.24
CA LEU A 262 -1.45 -19.55 0.64
C LEU A 262 -1.72 -18.60 -0.54
N HIS A 263 -1.28 -18.90 -1.76
CA HIS A 263 -1.38 -17.98 -2.89
C HIS A 263 -2.83 -17.56 -3.17
N LYS A 264 -3.75 -18.52 -3.26
CA LYS A 264 -5.18 -18.24 -3.54
C LYS A 264 -5.85 -17.48 -2.39
N SER A 265 -5.56 -17.85 -1.15
CA SER A 265 -6.12 -17.13 0.01
C SER A 265 -5.56 -15.71 0.15
N ALA A 266 -4.28 -15.50 -0.17
CA ALA A 266 -3.67 -14.17 -0.21
C ALA A 266 -4.35 -13.28 -1.25
N LEU A 267 -4.57 -13.80 -2.46
CA LEU A 267 -5.33 -13.10 -3.49
C LEU A 267 -6.77 -12.80 -3.04
N ALA A 268 -7.44 -13.75 -2.39
CA ALA A 268 -8.80 -13.55 -1.90
C ALA A 268 -8.89 -12.39 -0.88
N TYR A 269 -7.96 -12.30 0.07
CA TYR A 269 -7.90 -11.18 1.01
C TYR A 269 -7.52 -9.85 0.37
N VAL A 270 -6.64 -9.88 -0.63
CA VAL A 270 -6.31 -8.67 -1.41
C VAL A 270 -7.51 -8.22 -2.22
N TRP A 271 -8.21 -9.13 -2.91
CA TRP A 271 -9.46 -8.83 -3.59
C TRP A 271 -10.50 -8.22 -2.66
N GLN A 272 -10.74 -8.84 -1.49
CA GLN A 272 -11.66 -8.32 -0.48
C GLN A 272 -11.31 -6.88 -0.08
N ASN A 273 -10.02 -6.58 0.13
CA ASN A 273 -9.57 -5.25 0.50
C ASN A 273 -9.83 -4.21 -0.60
N VAL A 274 -9.45 -4.49 -1.84
CA VAL A 274 -9.63 -3.51 -2.94
C VAL A 274 -11.10 -3.36 -3.32
N ALA A 275 -11.89 -4.42 -3.23
CA ALA A 275 -13.35 -4.38 -3.38
C ALA A 275 -13.99 -3.47 -2.33
N ALA A 276 -13.53 -3.52 -1.08
CA ALA A 276 -14.03 -2.65 -0.03
C ALA A 276 -13.62 -1.18 -0.23
N VAL A 277 -12.42 -0.92 -0.73
CA VAL A 277 -12.00 0.44 -1.14
C VAL A 277 -12.92 0.96 -2.25
N ALA A 278 -13.21 0.15 -3.26
CA ALA A 278 -14.14 0.50 -4.34
C ALA A 278 -15.55 0.77 -3.81
N ALA A 279 -16.06 -0.10 -2.96
CA ALA A 279 -17.42 0.01 -2.39
C ALA A 279 -17.65 1.28 -1.58
N VAL A 280 -16.61 1.77 -0.89
CA VAL A 280 -16.71 2.98 -0.04
C VAL A 280 -16.35 4.25 -0.80
N TYR A 281 -15.36 4.19 -1.68
CA TYR A 281 -14.76 5.38 -2.30
C TYR A 281 -15.03 5.52 -3.80
N GLY A 282 -15.53 4.47 -4.46
CA GLY A 282 -15.99 4.54 -5.84
C GLY A 282 -17.32 5.27 -5.96
N ASP A 283 -17.46 6.03 -7.02
CA ASP A 283 -18.70 6.67 -7.47
C ASP A 283 -19.03 6.25 -8.91
N GLU A 284 -18.01 6.03 -9.73
CA GLU A 284 -18.13 5.58 -11.12
C GLU A 284 -17.46 4.21 -11.29
N LYS A 285 -18.03 3.37 -12.17
CA LYS A 285 -17.46 2.05 -12.51
C LYS A 285 -16.11 2.22 -13.20
N PRO A 286 -15.26 1.17 -13.23
CA PRO A 286 -14.00 1.23 -13.96
C PRO A 286 -14.22 1.74 -15.40
N ALA A 287 -13.36 2.66 -15.85
CA ALA A 287 -13.43 3.20 -17.21
C ALA A 287 -13.28 2.07 -18.24
N GLU A 288 -14.13 2.08 -19.26
CA GLU A 288 -13.92 1.25 -20.46
C GLU A 288 -12.68 1.72 -21.22
N SER A 289 -12.30 1.04 -22.32
CA SER A 289 -11.09 1.38 -23.04
C SER A 289 -11.18 2.80 -23.59
N GLU A 290 -10.19 3.64 -23.23
CA GLU A 290 -9.98 4.98 -23.78
C GLU A 290 -8.61 5.04 -24.45
N ASP A 291 -8.46 5.91 -25.44
CA ASP A 291 -7.15 6.22 -26.02
C ASP A 291 -6.39 7.16 -25.08
N TRP A 292 -5.66 6.57 -24.13
CA TRP A 292 -4.79 7.34 -23.22
C TRP A 292 -3.49 7.72 -23.93
N HIS A 293 -3.31 9.01 -24.12
CA HIS A 293 -2.02 9.56 -24.52
C HIS A 293 -1.22 9.87 -23.27
N THR A 294 -0.06 9.25 -23.14
CA THR A 294 0.84 9.41 -22.01
C THR A 294 2.24 9.78 -22.47
N HIS A 295 3.00 10.39 -21.55
CA HIS A 295 4.43 10.53 -21.73
C HIS A 295 5.15 9.18 -21.71
N GLU A 296 6.39 9.18 -22.16
CA GLU A 296 7.25 8.00 -22.08
C GLU A 296 7.63 7.69 -20.62
N GLU A 297 7.91 6.43 -20.33
CA GLU A 297 8.22 5.94 -18.98
C GLU A 297 9.26 6.79 -18.23
N PRO A 298 10.40 7.20 -18.82
CA PRO A 298 11.40 8.02 -18.12
C PRO A 298 10.86 9.39 -17.68
N GLU A 299 10.00 10.00 -18.48
CA GLU A 299 9.40 11.30 -18.16
C GLU A 299 8.37 11.16 -17.03
N ILE A 300 7.55 10.11 -17.03
CA ILE A 300 6.61 9.83 -15.94
C ILE A 300 7.37 9.61 -14.62
N ILE A 301 8.50 8.89 -14.65
CA ILE A 301 9.35 8.70 -13.47
C ILE A 301 9.85 10.06 -12.96
N GLU A 302 10.42 10.89 -13.85
CA GLU A 302 10.97 12.20 -13.46
C GLU A 302 9.90 13.07 -12.81
N ARG A 303 8.75 13.21 -13.46
CA ARG A 303 7.60 13.97 -12.94
C ARG A 303 7.14 13.44 -11.57
N SER A 304 7.15 12.12 -11.37
CA SER A 304 6.81 11.52 -10.08
C SER A 304 7.83 11.88 -8.99
N VAL A 305 9.13 11.83 -9.30
CA VAL A 305 10.21 12.20 -8.37
C VAL A 305 10.14 13.67 -7.98
N GLU A 306 9.87 14.57 -8.94
CA GLU A 306 9.72 16.01 -8.71
C GLU A 306 8.55 16.36 -7.76
N THR A 307 7.55 15.48 -7.62
CA THR A 307 6.46 15.71 -6.65
C THR A 307 6.94 15.69 -5.21
N ASP A 308 8.01 14.97 -4.89
CA ASP A 308 8.49 14.66 -3.53
C ASP A 308 7.48 13.86 -2.68
N ASP A 309 6.37 13.40 -3.26
CA ASP A 309 5.27 12.72 -2.60
C ASP A 309 5.50 11.19 -2.58
N PRO A 310 5.45 10.53 -1.41
CA PRO A 310 5.70 9.09 -1.31
C PRO A 310 4.65 8.22 -2.01
N HIS A 311 3.43 8.71 -2.17
CA HIS A 311 2.40 7.96 -2.92
C HIS A 311 2.69 8.02 -4.42
N ALA A 312 3.17 9.17 -4.94
CA ALA A 312 3.56 9.26 -6.34
C ALA A 312 4.67 8.26 -6.67
N LEU A 313 5.70 8.19 -5.84
CA LEU A 313 6.82 7.26 -6.03
C LEU A 313 6.35 5.79 -6.06
N LYS A 314 5.59 5.38 -5.05
CA LYS A 314 5.10 4.00 -4.94
C LYS A 314 4.07 3.64 -6.01
N PHE A 315 3.17 4.57 -6.33
CA PHE A 315 2.13 4.34 -7.33
C PHE A 315 2.72 4.25 -8.74
N THR A 316 3.65 5.14 -9.07
CA THR A 316 4.39 5.10 -10.34
C THR A 316 5.20 3.81 -10.46
N GLU A 317 5.92 3.39 -9.42
CA GLU A 317 6.65 2.12 -9.42
C GLU A 317 5.71 0.94 -9.68
N ALA A 318 4.59 0.86 -8.96
CA ALA A 318 3.61 -0.20 -9.13
C ALA A 318 3.02 -0.21 -10.54
N CYS A 319 2.61 0.94 -11.07
CA CYS A 319 2.05 1.07 -12.41
C CYS A 319 3.04 0.68 -13.50
N ILE A 320 4.29 1.15 -13.43
CA ILE A 320 5.34 0.81 -14.41
C ILE A 320 5.63 -0.70 -14.38
N ARG A 321 5.75 -1.29 -13.20
CA ARG A 321 5.98 -2.72 -13.06
C ARG A 321 4.84 -3.56 -13.61
N GLU A 322 3.59 -3.19 -13.33
CA GLU A 322 2.42 -3.88 -13.89
C GLU A 322 2.29 -3.66 -15.40
N TYR A 323 2.63 -2.46 -15.91
CA TYR A 323 2.68 -2.18 -17.35
C TYR A 323 3.69 -3.09 -18.08
N ARG A 324 4.88 -3.25 -17.52
CA ARG A 324 5.90 -4.14 -18.10
C ARG A 324 5.47 -5.61 -18.15
N LEU A 325 4.51 -6.02 -17.32
CA LEU A 325 3.95 -7.38 -17.30
C LEU A 325 2.72 -7.55 -18.20
N ASN A 326 1.87 -6.54 -18.28
CA ASN A 326 0.56 -6.63 -18.91
C ASN A 326 0.36 -5.68 -20.12
N HIS A 327 1.28 -4.74 -20.34
CA HIS A 327 1.29 -3.79 -21.47
C HIS A 327 -0.02 -3.00 -21.66
N GLN A 328 -0.79 -2.77 -20.60
CA GLN A 328 -2.01 -1.97 -20.65
C GLN A 328 -1.71 -0.49 -20.41
N PRO A 329 -2.01 0.42 -21.37
CA PRO A 329 -1.69 1.85 -21.25
C PRO A 329 -2.30 2.54 -20.02
N VAL A 330 -3.37 2.00 -19.48
CA VAL A 330 -4.06 2.52 -18.30
C VAL A 330 -3.13 2.69 -17.10
N TYR A 331 -2.11 1.86 -16.93
CA TYR A 331 -1.16 2.00 -15.84
C TYR A 331 -0.31 3.27 -15.97
N MET A 332 0.16 3.55 -17.18
CA MET A 332 0.94 4.76 -17.45
C MET A 332 0.08 6.00 -17.26
N ALA A 333 -1.17 5.97 -17.75
CA ALA A 333 -2.13 7.05 -17.57
C ALA A 333 -2.44 7.31 -16.08
N ALA A 334 -2.59 6.27 -15.28
CA ALA A 334 -2.85 6.40 -13.85
C ALA A 334 -1.65 7.01 -13.10
N ALA A 335 -0.43 6.57 -13.40
CA ALA A 335 0.79 7.13 -12.80
C ALA A 335 0.95 8.61 -13.13
N GLU A 336 0.76 8.97 -14.40
CA GLU A 336 0.85 10.34 -14.88
C GLU A 336 -0.24 11.26 -14.30
N ASP A 337 -1.48 10.77 -14.20
CA ASP A 337 -2.58 11.56 -13.64
C ASP A 337 -2.27 11.95 -12.19
N TRP A 338 -1.78 11.01 -11.36
CA TRP A 338 -1.46 11.31 -9.96
C TRP A 338 -0.32 12.34 -9.84
N ALA A 339 0.79 12.15 -10.55
CA ALA A 339 1.91 13.10 -10.57
C ALA A 339 1.45 14.49 -11.02
N SER A 340 0.66 14.56 -12.10
CA SER A 340 0.12 15.82 -12.65
C SER A 340 -0.81 16.55 -11.67
N ARG A 341 -1.61 15.82 -10.89
CA ARG A 341 -2.47 16.43 -9.85
C ARG A 341 -1.64 17.08 -8.75
N LEU A 342 -0.56 16.43 -8.34
CA LEU A 342 0.33 16.98 -7.31
C LEU A 342 1.09 18.20 -7.80
N HIS A 343 1.54 18.23 -9.05
CA HIS A 343 2.15 19.42 -9.66
C HIS A 343 1.17 20.60 -9.67
N ARG A 344 -0.06 20.41 -10.19
CA ARG A 344 -1.08 21.47 -10.17
C ARG A 344 -1.38 21.99 -8.77
N ALA A 345 -1.40 21.12 -7.75
CA ALA A 345 -1.62 21.53 -6.37
C ALA A 345 -0.47 22.37 -5.81
N LYS A 346 0.78 22.07 -6.18
CA LYS A 346 1.96 22.87 -5.82
C LYS A 346 1.92 24.24 -6.49
N ASP A 347 1.62 24.30 -7.79
CA ASP A 347 1.53 25.56 -8.56
C ASP A 347 0.46 26.48 -7.98
N TRP A 348 -0.73 25.93 -7.65
CA TRP A 348 -1.80 26.68 -7.00
C TRP A 348 -1.36 27.25 -5.65
N SER A 349 -0.75 26.44 -4.79
CA SER A 349 -0.29 26.91 -3.48
C SER A 349 0.81 27.97 -3.55
N THR A 350 1.59 27.98 -4.62
CA THR A 350 2.62 29.00 -4.90
C THR A 350 1.96 30.28 -5.39
N ALA A 351 1.03 30.18 -6.34
CA ALA A 351 0.30 31.33 -6.87
C ALA A 351 -0.56 32.06 -5.80
N GLU A 352 -1.17 31.32 -4.88
CA GLU A 352 -1.89 31.92 -3.76
C GLU A 352 -0.96 32.64 -2.78
N ARG A 353 0.23 32.10 -2.50
CA ARG A 353 1.25 32.74 -1.66
C ARG A 353 1.78 34.03 -2.29
N ASP A 354 2.10 33.99 -3.58
CA ASP A 354 2.59 35.14 -4.32
C ASP A 354 1.53 36.24 -4.41
N SER A 355 0.24 35.89 -4.58
CA SER A 355 -0.88 36.82 -4.61
C SER A 355 -1.21 37.42 -3.24
N ALA A 356 -0.90 36.72 -2.16
CA ALA A 356 -1.12 37.18 -0.79
C ALA A 356 0.01 38.03 -0.22
N GLY A 357 1.11 38.24 -0.94
CA GLY A 357 2.24 39.08 -0.54
C GLY A 357 2.95 38.64 0.73
N MET A 358 2.90 37.35 1.07
CA MET A 358 3.53 36.81 2.26
C MET A 358 4.98 36.43 1.96
N GLU A 359 5.88 37.40 2.09
CA GLU A 359 7.30 37.12 2.29
C GLU A 359 7.49 36.54 3.69
N PHE A 360 7.81 35.25 3.77
CA PHE A 360 8.36 34.68 5.00
C PHE A 360 9.85 35.06 5.08
N ARG A 361 10.15 35.95 6.04
CA ARG A 361 11.51 36.19 6.54
C ARG A 361 11.90 35.09 7.52
#